data_def659aa87148e116bb9800fec403cff
#
_entry.id   def659aa87148e116bb9800fec403cff
#
_cell.length_a   1.000
_cell.length_b   1.000
_cell.length_c   1.000
_cell.angle_alpha   90.00
_cell.angle_beta   90.00
_cell.angle_gamma   90.00
#
_symmetry.space_group_name_H-M   'P 1'
#
loop_
_entity.id
_entity.type
_entity.pdbx_description
1 polymer ?
#
loop_
_entity_poly.entity_id
_entity_poly.type
_entity_poly.pdbx_seq_one_letter_code
_entity_poly.pdbx_strand_id
1 'polypeptide(L)'
;MAVYGYHRTSTRDQHLDRGIQEIRQFCKEHEMELKNIFTDQQTGKNFNRPRYTVLVEDVLRSGDILIITELDRLGRNKKDTMEQIRQLQEMGVRLMGCRLH
;
A
#
# COMPACT_ATOMS: atom_id res chain seq x y z
N MET A 1 -8.74 -13.29 -7.53
CA MET A 1 -8.09 -12.65 -6.37
C MET A 1 -6.68 -12.25 -6.75
N ALA A 2 -6.44 -10.97 -6.88
CA ALA A 2 -5.13 -10.45 -7.24
C ALA A 2 -4.43 -9.86 -6.01
N VAL A 3 -3.10 -9.91 -5.99
CA VAL A 3 -2.29 -9.38 -4.89
C VAL A 3 -1.48 -8.19 -5.42
N TYR A 4 -1.63 -7.06 -4.78
CA TYR A 4 -0.91 -5.84 -5.12
C TYR A 4 -0.15 -5.32 -3.90
N GLY A 5 0.91 -4.57 -4.15
CA GLY A 5 1.65 -3.90 -3.10
C GLY A 5 1.58 -2.39 -3.25
N TYR A 6 1.70 -1.69 -2.14
CA TYR A 6 1.81 -0.23 -2.14
C TYR A 6 2.82 0.21 -1.10
N HIS A 7 3.66 1.16 -1.48
CA HIS A 7 4.63 1.76 -0.57
C HIS A 7 4.79 3.25 -0.90
N ARG A 8 4.87 4.06 0.15
CA ARG A 8 5.06 5.50 0.02
C ARG A 8 6.23 5.95 0.88
N THR A 9 7.08 6.79 0.30
CA THR A 9 8.19 7.43 1.01
C THR A 9 8.17 8.93 0.74
N SER A 10 8.93 9.70 1.52
CA SER A 10 9.18 11.09 1.19
C SER A 10 10.15 11.17 0.00
N THR A 11 10.18 12.31 -0.67
CA THR A 11 11.10 12.51 -1.81
C THR A 11 12.57 12.46 -1.40
N ARG A 12 12.86 12.66 -0.11
CA ARG A 12 14.22 12.61 0.41
C ARG A 12 14.62 11.23 0.92
N ASP A 13 13.67 10.34 1.01
CA ASP A 13 13.91 8.99 1.50
C ASP A 13 14.54 8.14 0.40
N GLN A 14 15.69 7.56 0.71
CA GLN A 14 16.41 6.69 -0.22
C GLN A 14 16.06 5.22 -0.04
N HIS A 15 15.01 4.93 0.73
CA HIS A 15 14.64 3.57 1.10
C HIS A 15 13.40 3.04 0.37
N LEU A 16 13.06 3.64 -0.78
CA LEU A 16 11.95 3.14 -1.59
C LEU A 16 12.15 1.67 -1.97
N ASP A 17 13.36 1.33 -2.40
CA ASP A 17 13.69 -0.04 -2.79
C ASP A 17 13.57 -1.02 -1.62
N ARG A 18 13.87 -0.56 -0.41
CA ARG A 18 13.74 -1.42 0.77
C ARG A 18 12.28 -1.80 1.01
N GLY A 19 11.36 -0.85 0.86
CA GLY A 19 9.93 -1.14 1.01
C GLY A 19 9.44 -2.10 -0.05
N ILE A 20 9.89 -1.94 -1.29
CA ILE A 20 9.56 -2.84 -2.38
C ILE A 20 10.05 -4.25 -2.06
N GLN A 21 11.29 -4.38 -1.59
CA GLN A 21 11.87 -5.66 -1.23
C GLN A 21 11.10 -6.33 -0.08
N GLU A 22 10.69 -5.57 0.92
CA GLU A 22 9.90 -6.11 2.02
C GLU A 22 8.58 -6.70 1.53
N ILE A 23 7.90 -5.99 0.64
CA ILE A 23 6.62 -6.47 0.09
C ILE A 23 6.85 -7.75 -0.72
N ARG A 24 7.87 -7.78 -1.56
CA ARG A 24 8.19 -8.97 -2.36
C ARG A 24 8.52 -10.16 -1.47
N GLN A 25 9.31 -9.93 -0.42
CA GLN A 25 9.70 -10.99 0.51
C GLN A 25 8.48 -11.51 1.29
N PHE A 26 7.61 -10.60 1.74
CA PHE A 26 6.38 -10.97 2.43
C PHE A 26 5.52 -11.88 1.55
N CYS A 27 5.33 -11.50 0.30
CA CYS A 27 4.53 -12.31 -0.64
C CYS A 27 5.15 -13.67 -0.87
N LYS A 28 6.47 -13.72 -0.99
CA LYS A 28 7.19 -14.98 -1.18
C LYS A 28 7.01 -15.91 0.02
N GLU A 29 7.14 -15.36 1.23
CA GLU A 29 7.00 -16.15 2.46
C GLU A 29 5.58 -16.67 2.66
N HIS A 30 4.58 -15.94 2.16
CA HIS A 30 3.18 -16.33 2.29
C HIS A 30 2.65 -17.03 1.05
N GLU A 31 3.54 -17.39 0.13
CA GLU A 31 3.19 -18.10 -1.10
C GLU A 31 2.11 -17.36 -1.91
N MET A 32 2.22 -16.03 -1.96
CA MET A 32 1.33 -15.18 -2.74
C MET A 32 2.02 -14.69 -4.00
N GLU A 33 1.31 -14.70 -5.11
CA GLU A 33 1.81 -14.18 -6.38
C GLU A 33 1.51 -12.69 -6.47
N LEU A 34 2.54 -11.88 -6.30
CA LEU A 34 2.42 -10.42 -6.36
C LEU A 34 2.28 -9.99 -7.83
N LYS A 35 1.15 -9.36 -8.15
CA LYS A 35 0.88 -8.94 -9.52
C LYS A 35 1.61 -7.65 -9.88
N ASN A 36 1.60 -6.67 -8.98
CA ASN A 36 2.29 -5.41 -9.20
C ASN A 36 2.47 -4.66 -7.89
N ILE A 37 3.44 -3.73 -7.86
CA ILE A 37 3.67 -2.83 -6.72
C ILE A 37 3.51 -1.40 -7.22
N PHE A 38 2.70 -0.62 -6.52
CA PHE A 38 2.51 0.80 -6.79
C PHE A 38 3.28 1.60 -5.76
N THR A 39 3.99 2.63 -6.19
CA THR A 39 4.81 3.44 -5.29
C THR A 39 4.59 4.93 -5.54
N ASP A 40 4.64 5.70 -4.46
CA ASP A 40 4.61 7.16 -4.51
C ASP A 40 5.76 7.71 -3.68
N GLN A 41 6.37 8.80 -4.16
CA GLN A 41 7.35 9.56 -3.40
C GLN A 41 6.86 11.00 -3.33
N GLN A 42 6.47 11.44 -2.13
CA GLN A 42 5.85 12.74 -1.94
C GLN A 42 6.39 13.45 -0.70
N THR A 43 6.47 14.78 -0.77
CA THR A 43 6.82 15.58 0.41
C THR A 43 5.61 15.65 1.34
N GLY A 44 5.88 15.89 2.64
CA GLY A 44 4.81 16.01 3.62
C GLY A 44 3.91 17.22 3.44
N LYS A 45 4.33 18.21 2.66
CA LYS A 45 3.55 19.44 2.44
C LYS A 45 2.44 19.25 1.41
N ASN A 46 2.64 18.37 0.47
CA ASN A 46 1.69 18.15 -0.62
C ASN A 46 1.38 16.66 -0.68
N PHE A 47 0.28 16.28 -0.01
CA PHE A 47 -0.09 14.88 0.10
C PHE A 47 -0.85 14.43 -1.15
N ASN A 48 -0.10 14.34 -2.26
CA ASN A 48 -0.63 13.86 -3.51
C ASN A 48 -0.06 12.47 -3.78
N ARG A 49 -0.95 11.49 -3.98
CA ARG A 49 -0.57 10.09 -4.19
C ARG A 49 -1.19 9.57 -5.48
N PRO A 50 -0.67 9.99 -6.63
CA PRO A 50 -1.30 9.62 -7.90
C PRO A 50 -1.34 8.11 -8.13
N ARG A 51 -0.29 7.38 -7.73
CA ARG A 51 -0.28 5.93 -7.93
C ARG A 51 -1.26 5.22 -6.99
N TYR A 52 -1.37 5.69 -5.74
CA TYR A 52 -2.34 5.15 -4.81
C TYR A 52 -3.77 5.38 -5.30
N THR A 53 -4.03 6.56 -5.82
CA THR A 53 -5.35 6.91 -6.35
C THR A 53 -5.73 5.96 -7.50
N VAL A 54 -4.81 5.73 -8.43
CA VAL A 54 -5.04 4.79 -9.54
C VAL A 54 -5.31 3.39 -9.01
N LEU A 55 -4.50 2.95 -8.03
CA LEU A 55 -4.65 1.63 -7.44
C LEU A 55 -6.04 1.42 -6.84
N VAL A 56 -6.49 2.37 -6.04
CA VAL A 56 -7.78 2.27 -5.34
C VAL A 56 -8.96 2.44 -6.29
N GLU A 57 -8.88 3.42 -7.20
CA GLU A 57 -10.02 3.75 -8.07
C GLU A 57 -10.14 2.86 -9.30
N ASP A 58 -9.01 2.44 -9.88
CA ASP A 58 -9.03 1.79 -11.19
C ASP A 58 -8.55 0.35 -11.19
N VAL A 59 -7.83 -0.09 -10.18
CA VAL A 59 -7.17 -1.40 -10.21
C VAL A 59 -7.77 -2.37 -9.21
N LEU A 60 -7.88 -2.00 -7.93
CA LEU A 60 -8.37 -2.90 -6.90
C LEU A 60 -9.84 -3.27 -7.10
N ARG A 61 -10.13 -4.55 -6.90
CA ARG A 61 -11.48 -5.11 -6.99
C ARG A 61 -11.79 -5.87 -5.72
N SER A 62 -13.08 -6.12 -5.48
CA SER A 62 -13.51 -6.93 -4.36
C SER A 62 -12.83 -8.31 -4.40
N GLY A 63 -12.29 -8.74 -3.29
CA GLY A 63 -11.57 -9.99 -3.18
C GLY A 63 -10.07 -9.88 -3.37
N ASP A 64 -9.57 -8.72 -3.80
CA ASP A 64 -8.14 -8.49 -3.97
C ASP A 64 -7.46 -8.27 -2.62
N ILE A 65 -6.13 -8.45 -2.62
CA ILE A 65 -5.30 -8.24 -1.43
C ILE A 65 -4.34 -7.09 -1.70
N LEU A 66 -4.24 -6.18 -0.73
CA LEU A 66 -3.27 -5.08 -0.77
C LEU A 66 -2.25 -5.27 0.35
N ILE A 67 -0.98 -5.34 -0.03
CA ILE A 67 0.14 -5.50 0.91
C ILE A 67 0.83 -4.15 1.07
N ILE A 68 1.03 -3.73 2.31
CA ILE A 68 1.74 -2.49 2.64
C ILE A 68 2.85 -2.78 3.63
N THR A 69 3.82 -1.88 3.76
CA THR A 69 4.88 -2.04 4.76
C THR A 69 4.37 -1.68 6.15
N GLU A 70 3.72 -0.53 6.27
CA GLU A 70 3.16 -0.04 7.53
C GLU A 70 1.84 0.65 7.25
N LEU A 71 0.92 0.62 8.22
CA LEU A 71 -0.39 1.26 8.08
C LEU A 71 -0.30 2.76 7.83
N ASP A 72 0.67 3.43 8.42
CA ASP A 72 0.81 4.88 8.29
C ASP A 72 1.17 5.32 6.87
N ARG A 73 1.52 4.39 5.98
CA ARG A 73 1.75 4.70 4.57
C ARG A 73 0.47 4.94 3.79
N LEU A 74 -0.69 4.60 4.37
CA LEU A 74 -1.98 4.78 3.71
C LEU A 74 -2.53 6.19 3.84
N GLY A 75 -2.19 6.90 4.91
CA GLY A 75 -2.71 8.24 5.14
C GLY A 75 -1.64 9.19 5.64
N ARG A 76 -1.95 10.48 5.61
CA ARG A 76 -1.03 11.52 6.08
C ARG A 76 -1.08 11.70 7.60
N ASN A 77 -2.10 11.18 8.25
CA ASN A 77 -2.26 11.20 9.70
C ASN A 77 -3.12 10.02 10.12
N LYS A 78 -3.30 9.86 11.44
CA LYS A 78 -4.05 8.72 11.96
C LYS A 78 -5.49 8.69 11.47
N LYS A 79 -6.14 9.84 11.44
CA LYS A 79 -7.54 9.94 11.00
C LYS A 79 -7.68 9.51 9.53
N ASP A 80 -6.80 10.03 8.67
CA ASP A 80 -6.80 9.69 7.25
C ASP A 80 -6.48 8.21 7.04
N THR A 81 -5.53 7.68 7.79
CA THR A 81 -5.17 6.26 7.73
C THR A 81 -6.38 5.38 8.04
N MET A 82 -7.12 5.70 9.10
CA MET A 82 -8.31 4.94 9.47
C MET A 82 -9.39 5.02 8.39
N GLU A 83 -9.54 6.20 7.77
CA GLU A 83 -10.48 6.39 6.67
C GLU A 83 -10.13 5.52 5.47
N GLN A 84 -8.85 5.44 5.13
CA GLN A 84 -8.39 4.60 4.02
C GLN A 84 -8.63 3.12 4.30
N ILE A 85 -8.37 2.68 5.53
CA ILE A 85 -8.64 1.29 5.94
C ILE A 85 -10.12 0.98 5.78
N ARG A 86 -11.00 1.88 6.23
CA ARG A 86 -12.44 1.71 6.13
C ARG A 86 -12.88 1.59 4.66
N GLN A 87 -12.37 2.48 3.80
CA GLN A 87 -12.70 2.45 2.37
C GLN A 87 -12.29 1.12 1.73
N LEU A 88 -11.10 0.64 2.04
CA LEU A 88 -10.64 -0.63 1.48
C LEU A 88 -11.50 -1.79 1.95
N GLN A 89 -11.90 -1.80 3.21
CA GLN A 89 -12.79 -2.82 3.74
C GLN A 89 -14.16 -2.80 3.05
N GLU A 90 -14.70 -1.62 2.81
CA GLU A 90 -15.98 -1.46 2.12
C GLU A 90 -15.90 -1.93 0.67
N MET A 91 -14.74 -1.81 0.05
CA MET A 91 -14.51 -2.31 -1.31
C MET A 91 -14.36 -3.83 -1.37
N GLY A 92 -14.22 -4.48 -0.22
CA GLY A 92 -13.96 -5.91 -0.17
C GLY A 92 -12.50 -6.28 -0.39
N VAL A 93 -11.59 -5.32 -0.19
CA VAL A 93 -10.15 -5.53 -0.33
C VAL A 93 -9.56 -5.91 1.03
N ARG A 94 -8.76 -6.99 1.04
CA ARG A 94 -8.06 -7.42 2.26
C ARG A 94 -6.74 -6.69 2.37
N LEU A 95 -6.54 -6.01 3.49
CA LEU A 95 -5.31 -5.26 3.76
C LEU A 95 -4.38 -6.08 4.64
N MET A 96 -3.12 -6.21 4.23
CA MET A 96 -2.09 -6.91 5.01
C MET A 96 -0.84 -6.03 5.09
N GLY A 97 -0.19 -6.03 6.24
CA GLY A 97 1.02 -5.26 6.45
C GLY A 97 2.21 -6.14 6.80
N CYS A 98 3.35 -5.85 6.19
CA CYS A 98 4.58 -6.61 6.41
C CYS A 98 5.06 -6.52 7.86
N ARG A 99 4.81 -5.39 8.50
CA ARG A 99 5.27 -5.11 9.86
C ARG A 99 4.15 -5.13 10.90
N LEU A 100 2.97 -5.61 10.51
CA LEU A 100 1.84 -5.75 11.42
C LEU A 100 1.88 -7.12 12.10
N HIS A 101 1.66 -7.12 13.39
CA HIS A 101 1.64 -8.34 14.18
C HIS A 101 0.28 -8.59 14.78
#